data_13594ce7e717f8c21104ed1b189694b9
#
_entry.id   13594ce7e717f8c21104ed1b189694b9
#
_cell.length_a   1.000
_cell.length_b   1.000
_cell.length_c   1.000
_cell.angle_alpha   90.00
_cell.angle_beta   90.00
_cell.angle_gamma   90.00
#
_symmetry.space_group_name_H-M   'P 1'
#
loop_
_entity.id
_entity.type
_entity.pdbx_description
1 polymer ?
#
loop_
_entity_poly.entity_id
_entity_poly.type
_entity_poly.pdbx_seq_one_letter_code
_entity_poly.pdbx_strand_id
1 'polypeptide(L)'
;MSDEPVEVRASPVLPVGDLGRALDHYRALGFLVSRYDDGYGYAAWRGLELHLAVTPAPDRGHGGAVVFLHVPDADQVAERWRAAGVGRTSLPEDKPWWQREGAHVDPWGNVLRFGSPLPSGR
;
A
#
# COMPACT_ATOMS: atom_id res chain seq x y z
N MET A 1 21.97 -28.15 -12.29
CA MET A 1 21.55 -27.35 -11.12
C MET A 1 22.02 -25.93 -11.37
N SER A 2 21.11 -24.96 -11.23
CA SER A 2 21.45 -23.56 -11.47
C SER A 2 22.19 -22.99 -10.27
N ASP A 3 23.26 -22.25 -10.50
CA ASP A 3 23.99 -21.50 -9.47
C ASP A 3 23.45 -20.08 -9.32
N GLU A 4 22.34 -19.76 -9.98
CA GLU A 4 21.74 -18.44 -9.87
C GLU A 4 21.21 -18.19 -8.46
N PRO A 5 21.45 -16.99 -7.91
CA PRO A 5 20.92 -16.68 -6.60
C PRO A 5 19.38 -16.64 -6.65
N VAL A 6 18.74 -17.21 -5.65
CA VAL A 6 17.31 -17.12 -5.49
C VAL A 6 17.00 -15.78 -4.84
N GLU A 7 16.21 -14.96 -5.53
CA GLU A 7 15.78 -13.68 -5.00
C GLU A 7 14.78 -13.89 -3.87
N VAL A 8 15.00 -13.19 -2.77
CA VAL A 8 14.03 -13.16 -1.67
C VAL A 8 13.07 -12.01 -1.93
N ARG A 9 11.78 -12.29 -1.83
CA ARG A 9 10.73 -11.31 -1.95
C ARG A 9 9.97 -11.23 -0.64
N ALA A 10 9.40 -10.05 -0.36
CA ALA A 10 8.58 -9.86 0.82
C ALA A 10 7.22 -9.31 0.41
N SER A 11 6.18 -9.78 1.08
CA SER A 11 4.82 -9.24 0.90
C SER A 11 4.33 -8.74 2.24
N PRO A 12 4.03 -7.44 2.36
CA PRO A 12 3.45 -6.92 3.59
C PRO A 12 2.08 -7.54 3.84
N VAL A 13 1.79 -7.84 5.11
CA VAL A 13 0.49 -8.37 5.52
C VAL A 13 -0.24 -7.27 6.28
N LEU A 14 -1.39 -6.85 5.75
CA LEU A 14 -2.20 -5.78 6.31
C LEU A 14 -3.38 -6.39 7.07
N PRO A 15 -3.50 -6.12 8.39
CA PRO A 15 -4.68 -6.54 9.14
C PRO A 15 -5.90 -5.72 8.70
N VAL A 16 -7.00 -6.41 8.42
CA VAL A 16 -8.25 -5.78 8.00
C VAL A 16 -9.41 -6.38 8.79
N GLY A 17 -10.53 -5.67 8.89
CA GLY A 17 -11.68 -6.12 9.65
C GLY A 17 -12.71 -6.88 8.82
N ASP A 18 -12.70 -6.70 7.51
CA ASP A 18 -13.66 -7.32 6.60
C ASP A 18 -12.98 -7.49 5.24
N LEU A 19 -12.88 -8.72 4.77
CA LEU A 19 -12.12 -8.98 3.55
C LEU A 19 -12.82 -8.43 2.31
N GLY A 20 -14.13 -8.57 2.20
CA GLY A 20 -14.86 -8.04 1.04
C GLY A 20 -14.68 -6.53 0.90
N ARG A 21 -14.80 -5.81 2.01
CA ARG A 21 -14.57 -4.37 2.03
C ARG A 21 -13.11 -4.01 1.70
N ALA A 22 -12.17 -4.81 2.19
CA ALA A 22 -10.75 -4.59 1.90
C ALA A 22 -10.45 -4.78 0.42
N LEU A 23 -10.96 -5.86 -0.17
CA LEU A 23 -10.80 -6.11 -1.60
C LEU A 23 -11.39 -4.97 -2.44
N ASP A 24 -12.58 -4.50 -2.08
CA ASP A 24 -13.21 -3.37 -2.78
C ASP A 24 -12.38 -2.09 -2.65
N HIS A 25 -11.84 -1.84 -1.46
CA HIS A 25 -11.00 -0.67 -1.20
C HIS A 25 -9.76 -0.67 -2.12
N TYR A 26 -9.01 -1.77 -2.12
CA TYR A 26 -7.78 -1.83 -2.90
C TYR A 26 -8.05 -1.93 -4.40
N ARG A 27 -9.16 -2.56 -4.80
CA ARG A 27 -9.59 -2.52 -6.20
C ARG A 27 -9.85 -1.10 -6.66
N ALA A 28 -10.50 -0.27 -5.84
CA ALA A 28 -10.76 1.13 -6.16
C ALA A 28 -9.47 1.93 -6.35
N LEU A 29 -8.41 1.62 -5.60
CA LEU A 29 -7.10 2.25 -5.77
C LEU A 29 -6.38 1.80 -7.05
N GLY A 30 -6.85 0.75 -7.71
CA GLY A 30 -6.23 0.23 -8.93
C GLY A 30 -5.46 -1.07 -8.77
N PHE A 31 -5.54 -1.71 -7.60
CA PHE A 31 -4.92 -3.01 -7.39
C PHE A 31 -5.76 -4.11 -8.05
N LEU A 32 -5.09 -5.14 -8.55
CA LEU A 32 -5.73 -6.40 -8.90
C LEU A 32 -5.87 -7.21 -7.62
N VAL A 33 -7.10 -7.58 -7.30
CA VAL A 33 -7.38 -8.25 -6.03
C VAL A 33 -7.88 -9.67 -6.25
N SER A 34 -7.61 -10.55 -5.29
CA SER A 34 -8.10 -11.92 -5.30
C SER A 34 -8.31 -12.40 -3.86
N ARG A 35 -9.23 -13.34 -3.71
CA ARG A 35 -9.59 -13.95 -2.44
C ARG A 35 -9.00 -15.35 -2.37
N TYR A 36 -8.32 -15.67 -1.27
CA TYR A 36 -7.94 -17.05 -0.96
C TYR A 36 -9.09 -17.77 -0.24
N ASP A 37 -9.56 -17.19 0.87
CA ASP A 37 -10.72 -17.66 1.64
C ASP A 37 -11.42 -16.45 2.28
N ASP A 38 -12.29 -16.69 3.24
CA ASP A 38 -13.03 -15.61 3.88
C ASP A 38 -12.16 -14.73 4.80
N GLY A 39 -10.97 -15.18 5.14
CA GLY A 39 -10.07 -14.46 6.04
C GLY A 39 -8.79 -13.97 5.39
N TYR A 40 -8.54 -14.24 4.12
CA TYR A 40 -7.27 -13.92 3.51
C TYR A 40 -7.40 -13.61 2.02
N GLY A 41 -6.70 -12.57 1.57
CA GLY A 41 -6.72 -12.17 0.18
C GLY A 41 -5.45 -11.44 -0.23
N TYR A 42 -5.41 -11.04 -1.48
CA TYR A 42 -4.24 -10.46 -2.12
C TYR A 42 -4.62 -9.21 -2.90
N ALA A 43 -3.70 -8.25 -2.94
CA ALA A 43 -3.83 -7.06 -3.76
C ALA A 43 -2.49 -6.78 -4.44
N ALA A 44 -2.47 -6.83 -5.77
CA ALA A 44 -1.25 -6.68 -6.54
C ALA A 44 -1.29 -5.40 -7.38
N TRP A 45 -0.18 -4.68 -7.42
CA TRP A 45 -0.06 -3.45 -8.17
C TRP A 45 1.39 -3.21 -8.56
N ARG A 46 1.69 -3.17 -9.85
CA ARG A 46 3.01 -2.84 -10.40
C ARG A 46 4.17 -3.61 -9.74
N GLY A 47 4.00 -4.92 -9.56
CA GLY A 47 5.02 -5.77 -8.94
C GLY A 47 4.98 -5.83 -7.41
N LEU A 48 4.23 -4.97 -6.77
CA LEU A 48 3.94 -5.06 -5.35
C LEU A 48 2.81 -6.03 -5.11
N GLU A 49 2.92 -6.90 -4.10
CA GLU A 49 1.80 -7.71 -3.63
C GLU A 49 1.59 -7.50 -2.13
N LEU A 50 0.41 -7.05 -1.78
CA LEU A 50 -0.04 -6.95 -0.40
C LEU A 50 -0.87 -8.18 -0.06
N HIS A 51 -0.72 -8.68 1.15
CA HIS A 51 -1.63 -9.68 1.71
C HIS A 51 -2.62 -8.98 2.65
N LEU A 52 -3.87 -9.38 2.60
CA LEU A 52 -4.94 -8.82 3.42
C LEU A 52 -5.42 -9.93 4.34
N ALA A 53 -5.22 -9.78 5.64
CA ALA A 53 -5.56 -10.81 6.62
C ALA A 53 -6.62 -10.28 7.59
N VAL A 54 -7.76 -10.96 7.66
CA VAL A 54 -8.81 -10.58 8.61
C VAL A 54 -8.36 -10.88 10.02
N THR A 55 -8.43 -9.87 10.88
CA THR A 55 -8.11 -10.01 12.30
C THR A 55 -9.20 -9.37 13.14
N PRO A 56 -9.48 -9.90 14.35
CA PRO A 56 -10.42 -9.27 15.26
C PRO A 56 -9.90 -7.90 15.69
N ALA A 57 -10.74 -6.86 15.61
CA ALA A 57 -10.42 -5.50 16.07
C ALA A 57 -9.04 -5.00 15.60
N PRO A 58 -8.80 -4.96 14.26
CA PRO A 58 -7.47 -4.67 13.73
C PRO A 58 -6.97 -3.27 14.05
N ASP A 59 -7.86 -2.33 14.36
CA ASP A 59 -7.55 -0.93 14.63
C ASP A 59 -7.40 -0.61 16.13
N ARG A 60 -7.53 -1.61 17.02
CA ARG A 60 -7.49 -1.37 18.46
C ARG A 60 -6.08 -1.20 18.99
N GLY A 61 -5.66 0.07 19.15
CA GLY A 61 -4.51 0.44 19.95
C GLY A 61 -3.15 0.14 19.36
N HIS A 62 -3.08 -0.52 18.21
CA HIS A 62 -1.81 -0.89 17.60
C HIS A 62 -1.60 -0.28 16.22
N GLY A 63 -2.60 0.44 15.70
CA GLY A 63 -2.58 0.88 14.32
C GLY A 63 -2.53 -0.30 13.36
N GLY A 64 -2.52 -0.02 12.09
CA GLY A 64 -2.33 -1.02 11.07
C GLY A 64 -0.85 -1.19 10.71
N ALA A 65 -0.61 -1.92 9.65
CA ALA A 65 0.72 -2.02 9.07
C ALA A 65 1.12 -0.69 8.41
N VAL A 66 2.41 -0.41 8.37
CA VAL A 66 2.97 0.71 7.63
C VAL A 66 3.91 0.17 6.57
N VAL A 67 3.66 0.55 5.33
CA VAL A 67 4.45 0.10 4.18
C VAL A 67 4.95 1.33 3.44
N PHE A 68 6.22 1.35 3.05
CA PHE A 68 6.75 2.42 2.20
C PHE A 68 6.89 1.91 0.78
N LEU A 69 6.27 2.60 -0.17
CA LEU A 69 6.30 2.26 -1.58
C LEU A 69 7.19 3.26 -2.32
N HIS A 70 8.20 2.74 -3.00
CA HIS A 70 9.02 3.55 -3.89
C HIS A 70 8.30 3.63 -5.24
N VAL A 71 7.86 4.83 -5.61
CA VAL A 71 7.09 5.04 -6.84
C VAL A 71 7.84 6.02 -7.76
N PRO A 72 7.62 5.93 -9.08
CA PRO A 72 8.27 6.87 -10.00
C PRO A 72 7.79 8.31 -9.86
N ASP A 73 6.53 8.51 -9.47
CA ASP A 73 5.92 9.84 -9.40
C ASP A 73 4.86 9.85 -8.29
N ALA A 74 5.19 10.48 -7.15
CA ALA A 74 4.28 10.54 -6.01
C ALA A 74 3.03 11.37 -6.31
N ASP A 75 3.13 12.39 -7.15
CA ASP A 75 1.97 13.21 -7.50
C ASP A 75 0.93 12.43 -8.30
N GLN A 76 1.37 11.58 -9.24
CA GLN A 76 0.46 10.72 -10.00
C GLN A 76 -0.26 9.73 -9.10
N VAL A 77 0.43 9.13 -8.15
CA VAL A 77 -0.17 8.20 -7.20
C VAL A 77 -1.22 8.92 -6.36
N ALA A 78 -0.87 10.08 -5.80
CA ALA A 78 -1.78 10.87 -4.98
C ALA A 78 -3.02 11.27 -5.77
N GLU A 79 -2.86 11.74 -7.00
CA GLU A 79 -3.96 12.14 -7.86
C GLU A 79 -4.93 10.97 -8.10
N ARG A 80 -4.38 9.82 -8.47
CA ARG A 80 -5.18 8.63 -8.75
C ARG A 80 -5.92 8.14 -7.52
N TRP A 81 -5.21 8.04 -6.39
CA TRP A 81 -5.82 7.51 -5.17
C TRP A 81 -6.82 8.47 -4.53
N ARG A 82 -6.57 9.78 -4.63
CA ARG A 82 -7.55 10.77 -4.19
C ARG A 82 -8.81 10.74 -5.06
N ALA A 83 -8.67 10.56 -6.36
CA ALA A 83 -9.80 10.45 -7.28
C ALA A 83 -10.65 9.20 -7.02
N ALA A 84 -10.06 8.13 -6.47
CA ALA A 84 -10.78 6.91 -6.12
C ALA A 84 -11.82 7.14 -5.00
N GLY A 85 -11.61 8.15 -4.16
CA GLY A 85 -12.58 8.54 -3.14
C GLY A 85 -12.72 7.58 -1.98
N VAL A 86 -11.77 6.67 -1.77
CA VAL A 86 -11.77 5.71 -0.67
C VAL A 86 -10.59 5.96 0.26
N GLY A 87 -10.78 5.74 1.54
CA GLY A 87 -9.74 6.02 2.54
C GLY A 87 -9.35 7.49 2.54
N ARG A 88 -8.11 7.77 2.92
CA ARG A 88 -7.58 9.13 2.95
C ARG A 88 -6.21 9.15 2.32
N THR A 89 -6.03 9.98 1.31
CA THR A 89 -4.74 10.17 0.64
C THR A 89 -4.28 11.61 0.82
N SER A 90 -3.10 11.80 1.39
CA SER A 90 -2.52 13.13 1.57
C SER A 90 -1.88 13.65 0.28
N LEU A 91 -1.79 14.97 0.16
CA LEU A 91 -1.00 15.58 -0.90
C LEU A 91 0.49 15.33 -0.63
N PRO A 92 1.28 15.00 -1.65
CA PRO A 92 2.71 14.81 -1.45
C PRO A 92 3.40 16.10 -1.01
N GLU A 93 4.43 15.94 -0.18
CA GLU A 93 5.26 17.04 0.31
C GLU A 93 6.73 16.72 0.05
N ASP A 94 7.51 17.75 -0.21
CA ASP A 94 8.97 17.61 -0.33
C ASP A 94 9.58 17.43 1.05
N LYS A 95 10.40 16.40 1.19
CA LYS A 95 11.08 16.08 2.45
C LYS A 95 12.56 16.48 2.37
N PRO A 96 13.18 16.80 3.51
CA PRO A 96 14.59 17.23 3.51
C PRO A 96 15.57 16.14 3.10
N TRP A 97 15.11 14.88 2.98
CA TRP A 97 15.94 13.75 2.51
C TRP A 97 15.74 13.45 1.03
N TRP A 98 15.41 14.46 0.23
CA TRP A 98 15.32 14.39 -1.25
C TRP A 98 14.23 13.44 -1.76
N GLN A 99 13.15 13.33 -1.01
CA GLN A 99 11.96 12.57 -1.41
C GLN A 99 10.74 13.47 -1.41
N ARG A 100 9.84 13.19 -2.33
CA ARG A 100 8.50 13.77 -2.31
C ARG A 100 7.53 12.67 -1.87
N GLU A 101 6.89 12.84 -0.72
CA GLU A 101 6.15 11.76 -0.08
C GLU A 101 4.72 12.13 0.24
N GLY A 102 3.83 11.16 0.04
CA GLY A 102 2.46 11.17 0.53
C GLY A 102 2.13 9.88 1.24
N ALA A 103 0.89 9.75 1.69
CA ALA A 103 0.42 8.57 2.39
C ALA A 103 -1.06 8.32 2.09
N HIS A 104 -1.42 7.05 2.03
CA HIS A 104 -2.80 6.60 1.97
C HIS A 104 -3.12 5.80 3.22
N VAL A 105 -4.25 6.09 3.85
CA VAL A 105 -4.72 5.38 5.05
C VAL A 105 -6.01 4.66 4.71
N ASP A 106 -6.03 3.35 4.94
CA ASP A 106 -7.22 2.53 4.70
C ASP A 106 -8.18 2.57 5.92
N PRO A 107 -9.38 1.96 5.84
CA PRO A 107 -10.35 2.02 6.95
C PRO A 107 -9.87 1.40 8.26
N TRP A 108 -8.84 0.55 8.24
CA TRP A 108 -8.32 -0.13 9.44
C TRP A 108 -7.01 0.45 9.92
N GLY A 109 -6.63 1.63 9.42
CA GLY A 109 -5.43 2.31 9.86
C GLY A 109 -4.13 1.79 9.23
N ASN A 110 -4.21 0.94 8.21
CA ASN A 110 -3.02 0.60 7.45
C ASN A 110 -2.58 1.80 6.63
N VAL A 111 -1.27 2.05 6.59
CA VAL A 111 -0.70 3.21 5.93
C VAL A 111 0.19 2.75 4.79
N LEU A 112 -0.15 3.16 3.58
CA LEU A 112 0.72 3.02 2.43
C LEU A 112 1.40 4.37 2.20
N ARG A 113 2.62 4.53 2.73
CA ARG A 113 3.44 5.69 2.40
C ARG A 113 4.01 5.49 1.02
N PHE A 114 4.07 6.55 0.23
CA PHE A 114 4.65 6.46 -1.10
C PHE A 114 5.54 7.67 -1.34
N GLY A 115 6.65 7.44 -2.00
CA GLY A 115 7.62 8.49 -2.26
C GLY A 115 8.34 8.30 -3.58
N SER A 116 8.67 9.42 -4.19
CA SER A 116 9.49 9.49 -5.39
C SER A 116 10.68 10.42 -5.16
N PRO A 117 11.83 10.14 -5.82
CA PRO A 117 13.00 10.98 -5.64
C PRO A 117 12.77 12.41 -6.14
N LEU A 118 13.29 13.38 -5.39
CA LEU A 118 13.41 14.75 -5.87
C LEU A 118 14.72 14.90 -6.66
N PRO A 119 14.75 15.82 -7.63
CA PRO A 119 16.03 16.20 -8.22
C PRO A 119 16.99 16.65 -7.13
N SER A 120 18.19 16.10 -7.12
CA SER A 120 19.15 16.38 -6.03
C SER A 120 19.73 17.79 -6.05
N GLY A 121 19.46 18.56 -7.07
CA GLY A 121 20.06 19.89 -7.23
C GLY A 121 21.55 19.88 -7.50
N ARG A 122 22.13 18.74 -7.79
CA ARG A 122 23.55 18.56 -8.10
C ARG A 122 23.80 18.59 -9.59
#